data_417d21ea50cdd755e234b4db21d930ee
#
_entry.id   417d21ea50cdd755e234b4db21d930ee
#
_cell.length_a   1.000
_cell.length_b   1.000
_cell.length_c   1.000
_cell.angle_alpha   90.00
_cell.angle_beta   90.00
_cell.angle_gamma   90.00
#
_symmetry.space_group_name_H-M   'P 1'
#
loop_
_entity.id
_entity.type
_entity.pdbx_description
1 polymer ?
#
loop_
_entity_poly.entity_id
_entity_poly.type
_entity_poly.pdbx_seq_one_letter_code
_entity_poly.pdbx_strand_id
1 'polypeptide(L)'
;MPNKLIPQQALDYLKKKKLHPAFSYKDVWNEEHDTAFTVAKAMQLDVLSDIKNALEKAVENGITFEQFKKDLKPTLMQKGWWGKRKMTDPLTGETVNAQLGSDRRLKTIYSTNLRSAYQKGQYDRTMESDSHPYLMYRVGASVHHREQHLKWNNLILPKDDHLWNSIFPPNGYGCKCYTVAVTETRKQRYERNGVPVYNPDTQKTVRLPVQTTAPKPNYQNYFNERKGTLERIPQGITPGFNWNQALPRDKQMAHALKMKMEAQIENLANGVSEPTKDEMIQKALELIEQKRKEAIPERVYGYSKMKPEEKREAVCNWLIRKGMTSGKERFLITNTDGSVFAIRKGDKRSVPLNSVKEKLLSAKKNSLIFYHNHPLSGSFSFADMRTLNAYESLKEMIAVGHNQTVYSLIAGKRLSDKEFIMIFKDKTEEEGLKELVNKYKWKYSLKKRG
;
A
#
# COMPACT_ATOMS: atom_id res chain seq x y z
N MET A 1 20.21 -35.87 16.29
CA MET A 1 19.85 -34.48 16.58
C MET A 1 18.40 -34.46 16.99
N PRO A 2 17.98 -33.80 18.07
CA PRO A 2 16.56 -33.76 18.42
C PRO A 2 15.79 -33.09 17.27
N ASN A 3 14.67 -33.69 16.87
CA ASN A 3 13.76 -33.15 15.86
C ASN A 3 13.36 -31.73 16.26
N LYS A 4 13.94 -30.74 15.57
CA LYS A 4 13.60 -29.35 15.78
C LYS A 4 12.20 -29.13 15.22
N LEU A 5 11.22 -28.91 16.09
CA LEU A 5 9.86 -28.61 15.68
C LEU A 5 9.88 -27.28 14.92
N ILE A 6 9.85 -27.38 13.59
CA ILE A 6 9.72 -26.21 12.71
C ILE A 6 8.27 -25.73 12.84
N PRO A 7 8.04 -24.45 13.13
CA PRO A 7 6.68 -23.90 13.16
C PRO A 7 6.16 -23.73 11.73
N GLN A 8 5.70 -24.82 11.12
CA GLN A 8 5.39 -24.90 9.69
C GLN A 8 4.39 -23.83 9.24
N GLN A 9 3.31 -23.59 10.00
CA GLN A 9 2.32 -22.57 9.65
C GLN A 9 2.95 -21.16 9.63
N ALA A 10 3.92 -20.87 10.52
CA ALA A 10 4.63 -19.60 10.54
C ALA A 10 5.54 -19.45 9.31
N LEU A 11 6.21 -20.53 8.91
CA LEU A 11 7.06 -20.53 7.70
C LEU A 11 6.22 -20.37 6.43
N ASP A 12 5.12 -21.09 6.32
CA ASP A 12 4.20 -21.03 5.18
C ASP A 12 3.58 -19.63 5.04
N TYR A 13 3.26 -18.99 6.17
CA TYR A 13 2.79 -17.60 6.16
C TYR A 13 3.80 -16.61 5.55
N LEU A 14 5.10 -16.78 5.82
CA LEU A 14 6.13 -15.94 5.20
C LEU A 14 6.34 -16.31 3.72
N LYS A 15 6.41 -17.59 3.40
CA LYS A 15 6.67 -18.09 2.04
C LYS A 15 5.60 -17.67 1.05
N LYS A 16 4.32 -17.67 1.42
CA LYS A 16 3.20 -17.29 0.54
C LYS A 16 3.23 -15.81 0.11
N LYS A 17 3.92 -14.93 0.84
CA LYS A 17 3.95 -13.50 0.54
C LYS A 17 4.80 -13.20 -0.70
N LYS A 18 4.24 -12.40 -1.60
CA LYS A 18 4.94 -11.90 -2.79
C LYS A 18 5.73 -10.64 -2.47
N LEU A 19 6.87 -10.44 -3.13
CA LEU A 19 7.68 -9.25 -2.97
C LEU A 19 6.93 -8.02 -3.47
N HIS A 20 6.84 -6.99 -2.63
CA HIS A 20 6.17 -5.74 -2.95
C HIS A 20 7.05 -4.55 -2.57
N PRO A 21 7.83 -3.97 -3.51
CA PRO A 21 8.63 -2.78 -3.24
C PRO A 21 7.76 -1.61 -2.80
N ALA A 22 8.12 -0.98 -1.68
CA ALA A 22 7.39 0.15 -1.13
C ALA A 22 8.35 1.22 -0.60
N PHE A 23 8.03 2.49 -0.85
CA PHE A 23 8.83 3.60 -0.35
C PHE A 23 8.50 3.92 1.10
N SER A 24 7.24 3.83 1.49
CA SER A 24 6.76 4.04 2.86
C SER A 24 6.09 2.78 3.40
N TYR A 25 6.13 2.59 4.71
CA TYR A 25 5.35 1.54 5.37
C TYR A 25 3.83 1.74 5.21
N LYS A 26 3.40 2.96 4.86
CA LYS A 26 1.99 3.29 4.58
C LYS A 26 1.54 2.89 3.16
N ASP A 27 2.45 2.46 2.29
CA ASP A 27 2.12 2.06 0.91
C ASP A 27 1.46 0.69 0.84
N VAL A 28 1.87 -0.22 1.73
CA VAL A 28 1.23 -1.51 1.99
C VAL A 28 0.55 -1.41 3.35
N TRP A 29 -0.74 -1.69 3.42
CA TRP A 29 -1.55 -1.31 4.56
C TRP A 29 -2.46 -2.43 5.04
N ASN A 30 -2.52 -2.65 6.36
CA ASN A 30 -3.39 -3.62 7.02
C ASN A 30 -3.41 -4.99 6.29
N GLU A 31 -4.57 -5.43 5.82
CA GLU A 31 -4.82 -6.73 5.17
C GLU A 31 -3.99 -6.96 3.89
N GLU A 32 -3.42 -5.92 3.29
CA GLU A 32 -2.51 -6.08 2.14
C GLU A 32 -1.25 -6.85 2.54
N HIS A 33 -0.83 -6.75 3.81
CA HIS A 33 0.30 -7.49 4.35
C HIS A 33 0.08 -9.01 4.40
N ASP A 34 -1.14 -9.50 4.20
CA ASP A 34 -1.38 -10.95 4.13
C ASP A 34 -0.72 -11.59 2.91
N THR A 35 -0.67 -10.86 1.81
CA THR A 35 -0.09 -11.32 0.53
C THR A 35 1.18 -10.62 0.12
N ALA A 36 1.51 -9.46 0.72
CA ALA A 36 2.66 -8.65 0.38
C ALA A 36 3.76 -8.74 1.45
N PHE A 37 4.97 -9.06 1.01
CA PHE A 37 6.19 -8.85 1.79
C PHE A 37 6.82 -7.53 1.38
N THR A 38 6.95 -6.61 2.31
CA THR A 38 7.51 -5.29 2.05
C THR A 38 8.42 -4.83 3.18
N VAL A 39 9.42 -4.04 2.81
CA VAL A 39 10.26 -3.27 3.72
C VAL A 39 10.37 -1.86 3.17
N ALA A 40 9.92 -0.87 3.93
CA ALA A 40 9.96 0.53 3.48
C ALA A 40 11.37 0.92 3.00
N LYS A 41 11.48 1.64 1.87
CA LYS A 41 12.74 2.02 1.20
C LYS A 41 13.54 0.86 0.58
N ALA A 42 13.05 -0.37 0.61
CA ALA A 42 13.64 -1.48 -0.15
C ALA A 42 12.95 -1.55 -1.52
N MET A 43 13.37 -0.66 -2.42
CA MET A 43 12.78 -0.51 -3.75
C MET A 43 13.34 -1.51 -4.77
N GLN A 44 14.46 -2.15 -4.46
CA GLN A 44 15.11 -3.16 -5.28
C GLN A 44 14.56 -4.55 -4.90
N LEU A 45 14.10 -5.31 -5.87
CA LEU A 45 13.51 -6.64 -5.65
C LEU A 45 14.52 -7.64 -5.07
N ASP A 46 15.77 -7.56 -5.48
CA ASP A 46 16.84 -8.44 -5.00
C ASP A 46 17.17 -8.18 -3.52
N VAL A 47 17.23 -6.91 -3.09
CA VAL A 47 17.37 -6.55 -1.66
C VAL A 47 16.18 -7.07 -0.85
N LEU A 48 14.97 -6.89 -1.36
CA LEU A 48 13.74 -7.33 -0.69
C LEU A 48 13.68 -8.86 -0.61
N SER A 49 14.13 -9.56 -1.65
CA SER A 49 14.26 -11.01 -1.69
C SER A 49 15.26 -11.53 -0.66
N ASP A 50 16.45 -10.92 -0.57
CA ASP A 50 17.45 -11.32 0.42
C ASP A 50 16.94 -11.22 1.85
N ILE A 51 16.24 -10.11 2.17
CA ILE A 51 15.65 -9.90 3.50
C ILE A 51 14.58 -10.98 3.76
N LYS A 52 13.71 -11.27 2.78
CA LYS A 52 12.67 -12.30 2.92
C LYS A 52 13.27 -13.68 3.15
N ASN A 53 14.22 -14.08 2.33
CA ASN A 53 14.91 -15.37 2.42
C ASN A 53 15.64 -15.54 3.77
N ALA A 54 16.26 -14.48 4.26
CA ALA A 54 16.92 -14.51 5.57
C ALA A 54 15.90 -14.68 6.73
N LEU A 55 14.70 -14.07 6.62
CA LEU A 55 13.62 -14.25 7.59
C LEU A 55 13.04 -15.67 7.54
N GLU A 56 12.83 -16.23 6.36
CA GLU A 56 12.38 -17.62 6.19
C GLU A 56 13.37 -18.60 6.84
N LYS A 57 14.66 -18.45 6.57
CA LYS A 57 15.72 -19.23 7.24
C LYS A 57 15.71 -19.03 8.75
N ALA A 58 15.43 -17.81 9.22
CA ALA A 58 15.37 -17.52 10.65
C ALA A 58 14.22 -18.26 11.35
N VAL A 59 13.05 -18.36 10.70
CA VAL A 59 11.91 -19.15 11.21
C VAL A 59 12.21 -20.65 11.11
N GLU A 60 12.70 -21.13 9.98
CA GLU A 60 12.98 -22.54 9.70
C GLU A 60 14.05 -23.11 10.65
N ASN A 61 15.13 -22.36 10.85
CA ASN A 61 16.29 -22.81 11.62
C ASN A 61 16.37 -22.26 13.04
N GLY A 62 15.42 -21.38 13.46
CA GLY A 62 15.44 -20.70 14.76
C GLY A 62 16.68 -19.83 14.93
N ILE A 63 17.09 -19.13 13.86
CA ILE A 63 18.27 -18.27 13.84
C ILE A 63 18.01 -17.05 14.75
N THR A 64 18.96 -16.74 15.63
CA THR A 64 18.88 -15.55 16.51
C THR A 64 19.03 -14.27 15.72
N PHE A 65 18.59 -13.14 16.29
CA PHE A 65 18.77 -11.84 15.64
C PHE A 65 20.23 -11.51 15.34
N GLU A 66 21.14 -11.85 16.25
CA GLU A 66 22.57 -11.55 16.05
C GLU A 66 23.16 -12.34 14.86
N GLN A 67 22.79 -13.59 14.72
CA GLN A 67 23.19 -14.41 13.57
C GLN A 67 22.53 -13.90 12.28
N PHE A 68 21.22 -13.61 12.29
CA PHE A 68 20.50 -13.01 11.16
C PHE A 68 21.17 -11.70 10.68
N LYS A 69 21.53 -10.83 11.62
CA LYS A 69 22.23 -9.58 11.31
C LYS A 69 23.61 -9.84 10.71
N LYS A 70 24.39 -10.74 11.32
CA LYS A 70 25.74 -11.10 10.89
C LYS A 70 25.75 -11.60 9.44
N ASP A 71 24.78 -12.44 9.09
CA ASP A 71 24.72 -13.07 7.77
C ASP A 71 24.19 -12.12 6.68
N LEU A 72 23.18 -11.29 7.02
CA LEU A 72 22.48 -10.46 6.03
C LEU A 72 23.15 -9.09 5.80
N LYS A 73 23.76 -8.48 6.82
CA LYS A 73 24.31 -7.12 6.75
C LYS A 73 25.37 -6.95 5.65
N PRO A 74 26.34 -7.85 5.43
CA PRO A 74 27.33 -7.71 4.36
C PRO A 74 26.68 -7.62 2.97
N THR A 75 25.70 -8.48 2.69
CA THR A 75 24.96 -8.49 1.42
C THR A 75 24.22 -7.18 1.19
N LEU A 76 23.55 -6.65 2.21
CA LEU A 76 22.83 -5.38 2.11
C LEU A 76 23.78 -4.19 1.91
N MET A 77 24.95 -4.22 2.53
CA MET A 77 26.01 -3.21 2.32
C MET A 77 26.54 -3.25 0.89
N GLN A 78 26.86 -4.45 0.38
CA GLN A 78 27.32 -4.65 -1.00
C GLN A 78 26.29 -4.14 -2.03
N LYS A 79 24.99 -4.37 -1.79
CA LYS A 79 23.88 -3.88 -2.63
C LYS A 79 23.55 -2.41 -2.40
N GLY A 80 24.30 -1.69 -1.56
CA GLY A 80 24.11 -0.27 -1.28
C GLY A 80 22.84 0.05 -0.46
N TRP A 81 22.24 -0.95 0.18
CA TRP A 81 21.06 -0.75 1.05
C TRP A 81 21.47 -0.66 2.53
N TRP A 82 22.43 0.24 2.83
CA TRP A 82 22.89 0.48 4.21
C TRP A 82 23.17 1.96 4.45
N GLY A 83 22.99 2.43 5.71
CA GLY A 83 23.21 3.82 6.07
C GLY A 83 22.13 4.78 5.59
N LYS A 84 22.48 6.03 5.33
CA LYS A 84 21.61 7.08 4.83
C LYS A 84 21.90 7.37 3.36
N ARG A 85 20.83 7.57 2.57
CA ARG A 85 20.94 7.92 1.14
C ARG A 85 19.81 8.86 0.73
N LYS A 86 20.09 9.78 -0.15
CA LYS A 86 19.04 10.56 -0.83
C LYS A 86 18.23 9.64 -1.73
N MET A 87 16.91 9.65 -1.55
CA MET A 87 15.97 8.86 -2.35
C MET A 87 14.78 9.72 -2.69
N THR A 88 14.29 9.60 -3.92
CA THR A 88 13.06 10.27 -4.36
C THR A 88 11.88 9.34 -4.19
N ASP A 89 10.85 9.81 -3.50
CA ASP A 89 9.60 9.09 -3.33
C ASP A 89 8.87 9.02 -4.68
N PRO A 90 8.64 7.81 -5.24
CA PRO A 90 7.99 7.68 -6.54
C PRO A 90 6.53 8.14 -6.54
N LEU A 91 5.89 8.26 -5.39
CA LEU A 91 4.50 8.72 -5.28
C LEU A 91 4.40 10.26 -5.23
N THR A 92 5.27 10.90 -4.46
CA THR A 92 5.20 12.35 -4.23
C THR A 92 6.20 13.15 -5.05
N GLY A 93 7.26 12.51 -5.56
CA GLY A 93 8.40 13.17 -6.20
C GLY A 93 9.34 13.87 -5.22
N GLU A 94 9.08 13.81 -3.92
CA GLU A 94 9.90 14.43 -2.90
C GLU A 94 11.20 13.64 -2.69
N THR A 95 12.33 14.35 -2.63
CA THR A 95 13.64 13.75 -2.30
C THR A 95 13.93 13.90 -0.82
N VAL A 96 14.09 12.76 -0.15
CA VAL A 96 14.37 12.71 1.29
C VAL A 96 15.70 12.03 1.57
N ASN A 97 16.35 12.41 2.67
CA ASN A 97 17.53 11.68 3.16
C ASN A 97 17.06 10.46 3.97
N ALA A 98 16.88 9.33 3.27
CA ALA A 98 16.29 8.13 3.81
C ALA A 98 17.29 7.28 4.57
N GLN A 99 16.93 6.81 5.78
CA GLN A 99 17.64 5.73 6.43
C GLN A 99 17.29 4.41 5.74
N LEU A 100 18.27 3.77 5.13
CA LEU A 100 18.19 2.42 4.56
C LEU A 100 18.44 1.37 5.65
N GLY A 101 19.34 0.41 5.44
CA GLY A 101 19.72 -0.55 6.47
C GLY A 101 20.38 0.11 7.69
N SER A 102 20.11 -0.45 8.86
CA SER A 102 20.81 -0.20 10.11
C SER A 102 20.50 -1.34 11.08
N ASP A 103 21.33 -1.54 12.10
CA ASP A 103 21.11 -2.58 13.11
C ASP A 103 19.74 -2.45 13.76
N ARG A 104 19.31 -1.22 14.08
CA ARG A 104 17.97 -0.93 14.64
C ARG A 104 16.86 -1.32 13.65
N ARG A 105 17.00 -1.00 12.37
CA ARG A 105 16.00 -1.38 11.36
C ARG A 105 15.94 -2.87 11.14
N LEU A 106 17.09 -3.55 11.04
CA LEU A 106 17.11 -5.00 10.93
C LEU A 106 16.43 -5.66 12.14
N LYS A 107 16.65 -5.13 13.35
CA LYS A 107 15.97 -5.63 14.55
C LYS A 107 14.45 -5.46 14.46
N THR A 108 13.98 -4.34 13.95
CA THR A 108 12.54 -4.08 13.74
C THR A 108 11.98 -5.04 12.69
N ILE A 109 12.66 -5.19 11.54
CA ILE A 109 12.25 -6.10 10.47
C ILE A 109 12.18 -7.54 10.97
N TYR A 110 13.24 -8.03 11.60
CA TYR A 110 13.32 -9.37 12.17
C TYR A 110 12.20 -9.60 13.19
N SER A 111 12.12 -8.76 14.23
CA SER A 111 11.19 -8.98 15.34
C SER A 111 9.73 -8.87 14.91
N THR A 112 9.38 -7.94 14.02
CA THR A 112 8.01 -7.75 13.57
C THR A 112 7.56 -8.94 12.72
N ASN A 113 8.36 -9.34 11.73
CA ASN A 113 7.98 -10.44 10.82
C ASN A 113 7.92 -11.79 11.55
N LEU A 114 8.89 -12.10 12.41
CA LEU A 114 8.86 -13.36 13.16
C LEU A 114 7.66 -13.42 14.10
N ARG A 115 7.39 -12.33 14.84
CA ARG A 115 6.23 -12.30 15.75
C ARG A 115 4.91 -12.46 15.02
N SER A 116 4.75 -11.75 13.90
CA SER A 116 3.58 -11.89 13.03
C SER A 116 3.40 -13.34 12.55
N ALA A 117 4.46 -13.96 12.08
CA ALA A 117 4.43 -15.33 11.58
C ALA A 117 4.10 -16.34 12.70
N TYR A 118 4.74 -16.23 13.87
CA TYR A 118 4.47 -17.12 15.00
C TYR A 118 3.05 -16.94 15.55
N GLN A 119 2.54 -15.71 15.64
CA GLN A 119 1.16 -15.47 16.10
C GLN A 119 0.14 -16.01 15.10
N LYS A 120 0.39 -15.90 13.79
CA LYS A 120 -0.44 -16.54 12.76
C LYS A 120 -0.48 -18.06 12.96
N GLY A 121 0.67 -18.70 13.07
CA GLY A 121 0.73 -20.15 13.26
C GLY A 121 0.08 -20.62 14.57
N GLN A 122 0.18 -19.83 15.63
CA GLN A 122 -0.50 -20.14 16.90
C GLN A 122 -2.02 -20.00 16.77
N TYR A 123 -2.48 -18.95 16.12
CA TYR A 123 -3.91 -18.71 15.88
C TYR A 123 -4.52 -19.86 15.09
N ASP A 124 -3.90 -20.26 13.98
CA ASP A 124 -4.41 -21.35 13.13
C ASP A 124 -4.58 -22.62 13.95
N ARG A 125 -3.56 -23.04 14.71
CA ARG A 125 -3.66 -24.20 15.60
C ARG A 125 -4.77 -24.07 16.66
N THR A 126 -4.98 -22.84 17.17
CA THR A 126 -6.04 -22.62 18.16
C THR A 126 -7.41 -22.69 17.51
N MET A 127 -7.56 -22.18 16.30
CA MET A 127 -8.85 -22.24 15.58
C MET A 127 -9.23 -23.67 15.19
N GLU A 128 -8.25 -24.53 14.90
CA GLU A 128 -8.43 -25.94 14.62
C GLU A 128 -8.71 -26.79 15.87
N SER A 129 -8.46 -26.25 17.06
CA SER A 129 -8.59 -26.99 18.33
C SER A 129 -9.96 -26.78 18.97
N ASP A 130 -10.75 -27.86 19.10
CA ASP A 130 -12.03 -27.84 19.83
C ASP A 130 -11.84 -27.72 21.35
N SER A 131 -10.70 -28.20 21.86
CA SER A 131 -10.40 -28.17 23.30
C SER A 131 -10.02 -26.76 23.83
N HIS A 132 -9.76 -25.80 22.94
CA HIS A 132 -9.35 -24.45 23.31
C HIS A 132 -10.30 -23.40 22.71
N PRO A 133 -11.49 -23.23 23.31
CA PRO A 133 -12.50 -22.30 22.78
C PRO A 133 -12.18 -20.82 23.04
N TYR A 134 -11.15 -20.51 23.82
CA TYR A 134 -10.79 -19.14 24.19
C TYR A 134 -9.37 -18.76 23.81
N LEU A 135 -9.16 -17.47 23.60
CA LEU A 135 -7.85 -16.81 23.55
C LEU A 135 -7.68 -15.89 24.77
N MET A 136 -6.49 -15.85 25.32
CA MET A 136 -6.12 -14.91 26.37
C MET A 136 -5.03 -13.97 25.85
N TYR A 137 -5.24 -12.66 25.96
CA TYR A 137 -4.25 -11.65 25.65
C TYR A 137 -3.20 -11.56 26.74
N ARG A 138 -1.93 -11.58 26.38
CA ARG A 138 -0.81 -11.48 27.31
C ARG A 138 0.16 -10.38 26.89
N VAL A 139 0.54 -9.56 27.83
CA VAL A 139 1.62 -8.61 27.67
C VAL A 139 2.95 -9.31 27.85
N GLY A 140 3.82 -9.23 26.85
CA GLY A 140 5.17 -9.81 26.90
C GLY A 140 6.17 -8.92 27.63
N ALA A 141 7.34 -9.48 27.98
CA ALA A 141 8.39 -8.77 28.67
C ALA A 141 8.88 -7.53 27.88
N SER A 142 8.65 -6.35 28.41
CA SER A 142 9.08 -5.05 27.88
C SER A 142 9.42 -4.11 29.02
N VAL A 143 10.39 -3.23 28.82
CA VAL A 143 10.73 -2.19 29.80
C VAL A 143 9.64 -1.09 29.81
N HIS A 144 9.11 -0.76 28.63
CA HIS A 144 8.05 0.24 28.45
C HIS A 144 6.85 -0.39 27.78
N HIS A 145 5.77 -0.53 28.53
CA HIS A 145 4.49 -1.01 28.00
C HIS A 145 3.62 0.16 27.54
N ARG A 146 2.82 -0.06 26.48
CA ARG A 146 1.74 0.86 26.16
C ARG A 146 0.60 0.65 27.16
N GLU A 147 0.08 1.72 27.76
CA GLU A 147 -0.98 1.63 28.77
C GLU A 147 -2.20 0.83 28.32
N GLN A 148 -2.63 1.04 27.09
CA GLN A 148 -3.78 0.31 26.55
C GLN A 148 -3.52 -1.19 26.46
N HIS A 149 -2.28 -1.62 26.19
CA HIS A 149 -1.94 -3.06 26.15
C HIS A 149 -1.95 -3.67 27.56
N LEU A 150 -1.61 -2.89 28.60
CA LEU A 150 -1.74 -3.33 29.98
C LEU A 150 -3.20 -3.55 30.37
N LYS A 151 -4.13 -2.71 29.88
CA LYS A 151 -5.57 -2.87 30.10
C LYS A 151 -6.14 -4.15 29.48
N TRP A 152 -5.52 -4.64 28.41
CA TRP A 152 -5.90 -5.91 27.78
C TRP A 152 -5.21 -7.15 28.39
N ASN A 153 -4.27 -6.96 29.29
CA ASN A 153 -3.57 -8.09 29.90
C ASN A 153 -4.53 -8.97 30.67
N ASN A 154 -4.46 -10.28 30.49
CA ASN A 154 -5.38 -11.29 31.02
C ASN A 154 -6.83 -11.19 30.52
N LEU A 155 -7.10 -10.50 29.41
CA LEU A 155 -8.40 -10.54 28.75
C LEU A 155 -8.58 -11.94 28.10
N ILE A 156 -9.61 -12.67 28.50
CA ILE A 156 -9.97 -13.99 27.97
C ILE A 156 -11.32 -13.85 27.27
N LEU A 157 -11.35 -14.06 25.97
CA LEU A 157 -12.56 -14.01 25.15
C LEU A 157 -12.68 -15.28 24.29
N PRO A 158 -13.89 -15.63 23.81
CA PRO A 158 -14.06 -16.64 22.76
C PRO A 158 -13.07 -16.40 21.62
N LYS A 159 -12.54 -17.49 21.04
CA LYS A 159 -11.51 -17.39 19.99
C LYS A 159 -12.02 -16.69 18.71
N ASP A 160 -13.34 -16.66 18.52
CA ASP A 160 -14.05 -16.01 17.42
C ASP A 160 -14.61 -14.61 17.75
N ASP A 161 -14.33 -14.08 18.96
CA ASP A 161 -14.79 -12.77 19.35
C ASP A 161 -14.27 -11.69 18.39
N HIS A 162 -15.17 -10.77 18.00
CA HIS A 162 -14.89 -9.72 17.04
C HIS A 162 -13.77 -8.75 17.48
N LEU A 163 -13.53 -8.59 18.79
CA LEU A 163 -12.46 -7.74 19.29
C LEU A 163 -11.08 -8.20 18.78
N TRP A 164 -10.88 -9.52 18.61
CA TRP A 164 -9.65 -10.06 18.05
C TRP A 164 -9.34 -9.57 16.65
N ASN A 165 -10.32 -9.13 15.89
CA ASN A 165 -10.11 -8.59 14.55
C ASN A 165 -9.28 -7.30 14.57
N SER A 166 -9.32 -6.55 15.68
CA SER A 166 -8.61 -5.27 15.81
C SER A 166 -7.40 -5.33 16.73
N ILE A 167 -7.45 -6.11 17.83
CA ILE A 167 -6.41 -6.09 18.86
C ILE A 167 -5.50 -7.31 18.88
N PHE A 168 -5.65 -8.24 17.92
CA PHE A 168 -4.79 -9.43 17.84
C PHE A 168 -3.31 -9.03 17.61
N PRO A 169 -2.38 -9.44 18.51
CA PRO A 169 -1.00 -8.97 18.43
C PRO A 169 -0.23 -9.55 17.22
N PRO A 170 0.82 -8.84 16.74
CA PRO A 170 1.41 -7.62 17.30
C PRO A 170 0.66 -6.34 16.94
N ASN A 171 0.49 -5.45 17.89
CA ASN A 171 -0.29 -4.22 17.77
C ASN A 171 0.57 -2.98 17.45
N GLY A 172 1.73 -3.18 16.87
CA GLY A 172 2.66 -2.12 16.49
C GLY A 172 4.12 -2.60 16.49
N TYR A 173 4.98 -1.75 15.96
CA TYR A 173 6.43 -2.02 15.98
C TYR A 173 6.94 -2.16 17.41
N GLY A 174 7.74 -3.21 17.64
CA GLY A 174 8.30 -3.54 18.96
C GLY A 174 7.29 -4.10 19.97
N CYS A 175 6.03 -4.30 19.58
CA CYS A 175 5.04 -4.98 20.43
C CYS A 175 5.49 -6.41 20.74
N LYS A 176 5.47 -6.76 22.03
CA LYS A 176 5.84 -8.09 22.51
C LYS A 176 4.64 -8.87 23.05
N CYS A 177 3.43 -8.32 22.91
CA CYS A 177 2.21 -9.00 23.32
C CYS A 177 1.97 -10.26 22.46
N TYR A 178 1.23 -11.20 23.04
CA TYR A 178 0.89 -12.47 22.39
C TYR A 178 -0.44 -12.99 22.93
N THR A 179 -1.01 -13.96 22.25
CA THR A 179 -2.19 -14.68 22.72
C THR A 179 -1.82 -16.08 23.21
N VAL A 180 -2.63 -16.60 24.10
CA VAL A 180 -2.52 -17.98 24.61
C VAL A 180 -3.87 -18.65 24.43
N ALA A 181 -3.87 -19.88 23.90
CA ALA A 181 -5.06 -20.71 23.85
C ALA A 181 -5.46 -21.19 25.25
N VAL A 182 -6.74 -21.12 25.57
CA VAL A 182 -7.27 -21.41 26.91
C VAL A 182 -8.44 -22.37 26.81
N THR A 183 -8.39 -23.45 27.62
CA THR A 183 -9.52 -24.38 27.77
C THR A 183 -10.56 -23.82 28.72
N GLU A 184 -11.79 -24.33 28.66
CA GLU A 184 -12.88 -23.93 29.57
C GLU A 184 -12.47 -24.14 31.04
N THR A 185 -11.91 -25.28 31.40
CA THR A 185 -11.45 -25.57 32.77
C THR A 185 -10.38 -24.62 33.26
N ARG A 186 -9.47 -24.20 32.36
CA ARG A 186 -8.41 -23.23 32.68
C ARG A 186 -8.96 -21.84 32.85
N LYS A 187 -9.94 -21.42 32.02
CA LYS A 187 -10.67 -20.17 32.15
C LYS A 187 -11.35 -20.06 33.51
N GLN A 188 -12.17 -21.06 33.88
CA GLN A 188 -12.86 -21.12 35.17
C GLN A 188 -11.89 -21.07 36.36
N ARG A 189 -10.75 -21.76 36.28
CA ARG A 189 -9.70 -21.67 37.31
C ARG A 189 -9.12 -20.27 37.43
N TYR A 190 -8.92 -19.57 36.31
CA TYR A 190 -8.42 -18.21 36.32
C TYR A 190 -9.46 -17.19 36.83
N GLU A 191 -10.74 -17.40 36.53
CA GLU A 191 -11.83 -16.59 37.10
C GLU A 191 -11.89 -16.70 38.61
N ARG A 192 -11.75 -17.90 39.16
CA ARG A 192 -11.77 -18.13 40.61
C ARG A 192 -10.50 -17.68 41.34
N ASN A 193 -9.34 -17.91 40.75
CA ASN A 193 -8.07 -17.82 41.46
C ASN A 193 -7.12 -16.75 40.90
N GLY A 194 -7.49 -16.05 39.84
CA GLY A 194 -6.61 -15.16 39.10
C GLY A 194 -5.51 -15.89 38.29
N VAL A 195 -4.87 -15.19 37.40
CA VAL A 195 -3.74 -15.67 36.61
C VAL A 195 -2.45 -15.54 37.40
N PRO A 196 -1.67 -16.59 37.59
CA PRO A 196 -0.37 -16.49 38.28
C PRO A 196 0.64 -15.74 37.41
N VAL A 197 1.25 -14.73 37.97
CA VAL A 197 2.31 -13.91 37.33
C VAL A 197 3.50 -13.82 38.27
N TYR A 198 4.66 -14.27 37.82
CA TYR A 198 5.89 -14.10 38.60
C TYR A 198 6.35 -12.65 38.56
N ASN A 199 6.57 -12.08 39.74
CA ASN A 199 7.15 -10.75 39.90
C ASN A 199 8.64 -10.92 40.20
N PRO A 200 9.56 -10.53 39.31
CA PRO A 200 11.00 -10.73 39.51
C PRO A 200 11.57 -9.84 40.62
N ASP A 201 10.96 -8.70 40.87
CA ASP A 201 11.46 -7.75 41.89
C ASP A 201 11.21 -8.27 43.30
N THR A 202 10.07 -8.91 43.52
CA THR A 202 9.69 -9.48 44.80
C THR A 202 9.97 -10.98 44.92
N GLN A 203 10.40 -11.62 43.84
CA GLN A 203 10.58 -13.06 43.70
C GLN A 203 9.35 -13.90 44.09
N LYS A 204 8.14 -13.31 43.98
CA LYS A 204 6.89 -13.95 44.36
C LYS A 204 5.96 -14.08 43.16
N THR A 205 5.15 -15.13 43.18
CA THR A 205 4.05 -15.25 42.24
C THR A 205 2.82 -14.53 42.82
N VAL A 206 2.38 -13.48 42.14
CA VAL A 206 1.12 -12.79 42.41
C VAL A 206 0.01 -13.31 41.49
N ARG A 207 -1.23 -13.16 41.93
CA ARG A 207 -2.40 -13.54 41.13
C ARG A 207 -3.11 -12.27 40.66
N LEU A 208 -3.19 -12.12 39.34
CA LEU A 208 -3.87 -10.97 38.72
C LEU A 208 -5.27 -11.37 38.26
N PRO A 209 -6.27 -10.50 38.36
CA PRO A 209 -7.61 -10.79 37.90
C PRO A 209 -7.66 -11.00 36.38
N VAL A 210 -8.70 -11.70 35.92
CA VAL A 210 -9.02 -11.86 34.51
C VAL A 210 -10.18 -10.93 34.14
N GLN A 211 -10.25 -10.59 32.85
CA GLN A 211 -11.39 -9.95 32.22
C GLN A 211 -11.98 -10.94 31.23
N THR A 212 -13.25 -11.23 31.30
CA THR A 212 -13.94 -12.16 30.40
C THR A 212 -15.03 -11.50 29.57
N THR A 213 -15.14 -10.18 29.68
CA THR A 213 -16.02 -9.37 28.86
C THR A 213 -15.19 -8.48 27.96
N ALA A 214 -15.55 -8.43 26.67
CA ALA A 214 -14.90 -7.56 25.71
C ALA A 214 -15.04 -6.08 26.11
N PRO A 215 -13.93 -5.37 26.37
CA PRO A 215 -14.01 -3.94 26.62
C PRO A 215 -14.47 -3.21 25.38
N LYS A 216 -15.24 -2.12 25.55
CA LYS A 216 -15.54 -1.22 24.45
C LYS A 216 -14.27 -0.47 24.06
N PRO A 217 -13.74 -0.63 22.84
CA PRO A 217 -12.54 0.09 22.43
C PRO A 217 -12.84 1.59 22.28
N ASN A 218 -11.96 2.43 22.77
CA ASN A 218 -11.92 3.82 22.35
C ASN A 218 -11.23 3.88 21.00
N TYR A 219 -11.85 4.55 20.05
CA TYR A 219 -11.31 4.70 18.70
C TYR A 219 -10.75 6.09 18.45
N GLN A 220 -9.81 6.17 17.54
CA GLN A 220 -9.31 7.41 16.96
C GLN A 220 -9.37 7.33 15.44
N ASN A 221 -9.71 8.43 14.81
CA ASN A 221 -9.68 8.53 13.36
C ASN A 221 -8.25 8.75 12.89
N TYR A 222 -7.82 7.99 11.91
CA TYR A 222 -6.50 8.08 11.29
C TYR A 222 -6.64 8.21 9.77
N PHE A 223 -6.06 9.25 9.22
CA PHE A 223 -6.01 9.45 7.77
C PHE A 223 -4.69 8.98 7.20
N ASN A 224 -4.73 7.96 6.34
CA ASN A 224 -3.57 7.52 5.58
C ASN A 224 -3.45 8.37 4.31
N GLU A 225 -2.62 9.41 4.35
CA GLU A 225 -2.40 10.35 3.25
C GLU A 225 -1.90 9.67 1.95
N ARG A 226 -1.18 8.55 2.05
CA ARG A 226 -0.65 7.83 0.89
C ARG A 226 -1.70 6.98 0.18
N LYS A 227 -2.69 6.52 0.92
CA LYS A 227 -3.84 5.74 0.41
C LYS A 227 -5.06 6.61 0.18
N GLY A 228 -5.12 7.82 0.78
CA GLY A 228 -6.30 8.66 0.80
C GLY A 228 -7.47 8.01 1.56
N THR A 229 -7.17 7.22 2.59
CA THR A 229 -8.19 6.48 3.35
C THR A 229 -8.27 6.97 4.78
N LEU A 230 -9.50 7.20 5.25
CA LEU A 230 -9.80 7.42 6.66
C LEU A 230 -10.13 6.08 7.30
N GLU A 231 -9.56 5.83 8.47
CA GLU A 231 -9.78 4.59 9.23
C GLU A 231 -10.03 4.91 10.70
N ARG A 232 -10.86 4.09 11.32
CA ARG A 232 -11.14 4.10 12.74
C ARG A 232 -10.24 3.06 13.42
N ILE A 233 -9.31 3.53 14.25
CA ILE A 233 -8.28 2.67 14.85
C ILE A 233 -8.47 2.66 16.36
N PRO A 234 -8.51 1.48 17.03
CA PRO A 234 -8.54 1.43 18.49
C PRO A 234 -7.31 2.11 19.10
N GLN A 235 -7.51 2.88 20.16
CA GLN A 235 -6.41 3.48 20.91
C GLN A 235 -5.43 2.40 21.38
N GLY A 236 -4.13 2.70 21.31
CA GLY A 236 -3.06 1.76 21.62
C GLY A 236 -2.58 0.93 20.44
N ILE A 237 -3.33 0.86 19.35
CA ILE A 237 -2.91 0.20 18.12
C ILE A 237 -2.15 1.20 17.24
N THR A 238 -0.98 0.81 16.78
CA THR A 238 -0.24 1.61 15.79
C THR A 238 -0.96 1.55 14.45
N PRO A 239 -1.19 2.69 13.78
CA PRO A 239 -1.77 2.70 12.43
C PRO A 239 -1.06 1.72 11.47
N GLY A 240 -1.84 0.89 10.77
CA GLY A 240 -1.34 -0.21 9.94
C GLY A 240 -1.19 -1.55 10.66
N PHE A 241 -1.55 -1.61 11.96
CA PHE A 241 -1.61 -2.84 12.76
C PHE A 241 -3.03 -3.14 13.28
N ASN A 242 -4.02 -2.38 12.86
CA ASN A 242 -5.43 -2.54 13.26
C ASN A 242 -6.14 -3.62 12.43
N TRP A 243 -5.50 -4.76 12.29
CA TRP A 243 -6.03 -5.91 11.56
C TRP A 243 -5.51 -7.22 12.19
N ASN A 244 -6.28 -8.26 12.09
CA ASN A 244 -5.84 -9.58 12.53
C ASN A 244 -5.23 -10.35 11.37
N GLN A 245 -3.90 -10.41 11.34
CA GLN A 245 -3.13 -11.12 10.31
C GLN A 245 -3.39 -12.63 10.25
N ALA A 246 -4.05 -13.16 11.25
CA ALA A 246 -4.35 -14.59 11.33
C ALA A 246 -5.70 -14.95 10.69
N LEU A 247 -6.60 -13.98 10.47
CA LEU A 247 -7.88 -14.24 9.82
C LEU A 247 -7.74 -14.63 8.35
N PRO A 248 -8.68 -15.44 7.82
CA PRO A 248 -8.85 -15.60 6.38
C PRO A 248 -9.07 -14.24 5.69
N ARG A 249 -8.59 -14.11 4.46
CA ARG A 249 -8.56 -12.83 3.74
C ARG A 249 -9.95 -12.21 3.55
N ASP A 250 -10.96 -13.02 3.26
CA ASP A 250 -12.35 -12.58 3.14
C ASP A 250 -12.87 -11.94 4.44
N LYS A 251 -12.59 -12.55 5.59
CA LYS A 251 -12.92 -12.01 6.90
C LYS A 251 -12.13 -10.75 7.25
N GLN A 252 -10.86 -10.69 6.87
CA GLN A 252 -10.06 -9.47 7.01
C GLN A 252 -10.65 -8.32 6.20
N MET A 253 -11.03 -8.57 4.94
CA MET A 253 -11.64 -7.56 4.08
C MET A 253 -13.00 -7.10 4.60
N ALA A 254 -13.83 -8.03 5.08
CA ALA A 254 -15.13 -7.69 5.68
C ALA A 254 -14.95 -6.82 6.93
N HIS A 255 -13.99 -7.15 7.80
CA HIS A 255 -13.66 -6.32 8.96
C HIS A 255 -13.15 -4.94 8.57
N ALA A 256 -12.20 -4.85 7.64
CA ALA A 256 -11.67 -3.56 7.16
C ALA A 256 -12.77 -2.68 6.55
N LEU A 257 -13.69 -3.27 5.78
CA LEU A 257 -14.85 -2.56 5.24
C LEU A 257 -15.76 -2.04 6.36
N LYS A 258 -16.10 -2.89 7.33
CA LYS A 258 -16.89 -2.50 8.50
C LYS A 258 -16.28 -1.32 9.24
N MET A 259 -14.97 -1.37 9.57
CA MET A 259 -14.27 -0.30 10.27
C MET A 259 -14.27 1.03 9.48
N LYS A 260 -14.14 0.95 8.15
CA LYS A 260 -14.22 2.13 7.27
C LYS A 260 -15.64 2.72 7.22
N MET A 261 -16.66 1.88 7.22
CA MET A 261 -18.07 2.31 7.27
C MET A 261 -18.38 2.98 8.61
N GLU A 262 -17.99 2.37 9.72
CA GLU A 262 -18.20 2.92 11.07
C GLU A 262 -17.50 4.27 11.25
N ALA A 263 -16.27 4.43 10.76
CA ALA A 263 -15.54 5.69 10.80
C ALA A 263 -16.29 6.82 10.07
N GLN A 264 -17.00 6.48 9.01
CA GLN A 264 -17.76 7.46 8.23
C GLN A 264 -19.12 7.79 8.87
N ILE A 265 -19.77 6.80 9.46
CA ILE A 265 -21.02 6.99 10.20
C ILE A 265 -20.78 7.92 11.39
N GLU A 266 -19.69 7.74 12.14
CA GLU A 266 -19.35 8.59 13.28
C GLU A 266 -19.09 10.05 12.88
N ASN A 267 -18.44 10.27 11.74
CA ASN A 267 -18.25 11.61 11.19
C ASN A 267 -19.54 12.28 10.74
N LEU A 268 -20.57 11.48 10.39
CA LEU A 268 -21.91 11.95 10.03
C LEU A 268 -22.80 12.16 11.26
N ALA A 269 -22.62 11.37 12.32
CA ALA A 269 -23.45 11.39 13.54
C ALA A 269 -23.23 12.65 14.41
N ASN A 270 -22.16 13.40 14.18
CA ASN A 270 -21.94 14.69 14.87
C ASN A 270 -22.90 15.80 14.41
N GLY A 271 -23.98 15.47 13.71
CA GLY A 271 -24.97 16.44 13.26
C GLY A 271 -26.27 15.92 12.64
N VAL A 272 -26.49 14.61 12.51
CA VAL A 272 -27.65 14.08 11.78
C VAL A 272 -28.19 12.80 12.44
N SER A 273 -29.54 12.63 12.45
CA SER A 273 -30.27 11.41 12.85
C SER A 273 -29.63 10.12 12.30
N GLU A 274 -29.68 9.04 13.07
CA GLU A 274 -29.15 7.73 12.68
C GLU A 274 -29.59 7.33 11.26
N PRO A 275 -28.67 7.15 10.32
CA PRO A 275 -29.03 6.75 8.98
C PRO A 275 -29.56 5.31 8.97
N THR A 276 -30.55 5.04 8.16
CA THR A 276 -31.07 3.69 7.95
C THR A 276 -29.99 2.77 7.35
N LYS A 277 -30.18 1.45 7.53
CA LYS A 277 -29.25 0.45 6.96
C LYS A 277 -29.07 0.62 5.45
N ASP A 278 -30.12 1.00 4.74
CA ASP A 278 -30.10 1.19 3.29
C ASP A 278 -29.35 2.48 2.90
N GLU A 279 -29.51 3.56 3.65
CA GLU A 279 -28.73 4.79 3.46
C GLU A 279 -27.23 4.56 3.73
N MET A 280 -26.90 3.70 4.72
CA MET A 280 -25.52 3.33 5.00
C MET A 280 -24.91 2.53 3.85
N ILE A 281 -25.66 1.57 3.29
CA ILE A 281 -25.24 0.79 2.12
C ILE A 281 -25.07 1.71 0.92
N GLN A 282 -26.01 2.59 0.68
CA GLN A 282 -25.95 3.53 -0.45
C GLN A 282 -24.74 4.47 -0.34
N LYS A 283 -24.49 5.05 0.82
CA LYS A 283 -23.30 5.88 1.07
C LYS A 283 -21.99 5.10 0.95
N ALA A 284 -21.96 3.84 1.38
CA ALA A 284 -20.78 2.98 1.19
C ALA A 284 -20.54 2.70 -0.29
N LEU A 285 -21.59 2.46 -1.07
CA LEU A 285 -21.51 2.27 -2.52
C LEU A 285 -21.02 3.55 -3.22
N GLU A 286 -21.56 4.71 -2.85
CA GLU A 286 -21.12 6.02 -3.37
C GLU A 286 -19.65 6.28 -3.07
N LEU A 287 -19.20 5.96 -1.87
CA LEU A 287 -17.79 6.13 -1.48
C LEU A 287 -16.87 5.15 -2.19
N ILE A 288 -17.30 3.89 -2.36
CA ILE A 288 -16.58 2.91 -3.17
C ILE A 288 -16.45 3.42 -4.60
N GLU A 289 -17.54 3.97 -5.14
CA GLU A 289 -17.56 4.55 -6.48
C GLU A 289 -16.70 5.82 -6.56
N GLN A 290 -16.74 6.71 -5.58
CA GLN A 290 -15.86 7.88 -5.49
C GLN A 290 -14.38 7.48 -5.42
N LYS A 291 -14.03 6.50 -4.56
CA LYS A 291 -12.65 5.99 -4.47
C LYS A 291 -12.22 5.27 -5.74
N ARG A 292 -13.12 4.55 -6.38
CA ARG A 292 -12.89 3.96 -7.71
C ARG A 292 -12.58 5.03 -8.75
N LYS A 293 -13.29 6.17 -8.71
CA LYS A 293 -13.04 7.34 -9.57
C LYS A 293 -11.71 8.05 -9.25
N GLU A 294 -11.23 7.99 -8.00
CA GLU A 294 -9.97 8.60 -7.57
C GLU A 294 -8.74 7.72 -7.75
N ALA A 295 -8.92 6.41 -7.84
CA ALA A 295 -7.83 5.47 -8.00
C ALA A 295 -7.09 5.67 -9.33
N ILE A 296 -5.79 5.35 -9.33
CA ILE A 296 -5.03 5.19 -10.58
C ILE A 296 -5.72 4.10 -11.41
N PRO A 297 -5.95 4.29 -12.73
CA PRO A 297 -6.75 3.36 -13.54
C PRO A 297 -6.35 1.89 -13.39
N GLU A 298 -5.06 1.58 -13.34
CA GLU A 298 -4.54 0.22 -13.17
C GLU A 298 -4.95 -0.44 -11.85
N ARG A 299 -5.28 0.35 -10.81
CA ARG A 299 -5.71 -0.13 -9.49
C ARG A 299 -7.24 -0.25 -9.36
N VAL A 300 -7.97 0.11 -10.40
CA VAL A 300 -9.43 -0.08 -10.43
C VAL A 300 -9.73 -1.55 -10.68
N TYR A 301 -10.57 -2.13 -9.82
CA TYR A 301 -11.02 -3.51 -10.01
C TYR A 301 -11.60 -3.72 -11.40
N GLY A 302 -11.12 -4.75 -12.09
CA GLY A 302 -11.55 -5.07 -13.47
C GLY A 302 -10.80 -4.32 -14.57
N TYR A 303 -9.92 -3.35 -14.28
CA TYR A 303 -9.16 -2.62 -15.30
C TYR A 303 -8.39 -3.54 -16.25
N SER A 304 -7.75 -4.58 -15.73
CA SER A 304 -6.99 -5.55 -16.53
C SER A 304 -7.86 -6.28 -17.55
N LYS A 305 -9.16 -6.44 -17.28
CA LYS A 305 -10.16 -7.11 -18.15
C LYS A 305 -10.84 -6.17 -19.14
N MET A 306 -10.66 -4.87 -19.01
CA MET A 306 -11.23 -3.86 -19.91
C MET A 306 -10.61 -3.95 -21.31
N LYS A 307 -11.40 -3.62 -22.33
CA LYS A 307 -10.90 -3.44 -23.70
C LYS A 307 -9.98 -2.20 -23.76
N PRO A 308 -9.07 -2.11 -24.75
CA PRO A 308 -8.16 -0.98 -24.88
C PRO A 308 -8.86 0.39 -24.91
N GLU A 309 -10.02 0.49 -25.55
CA GLU A 309 -10.82 1.72 -25.63
C GLU A 309 -11.37 2.12 -24.26
N GLU A 310 -11.86 1.16 -23.47
CA GLU A 310 -12.37 1.37 -22.12
C GLU A 310 -11.24 1.82 -21.16
N LYS A 311 -10.06 1.19 -21.29
CA LYS A 311 -8.84 1.59 -20.57
C LYS A 311 -8.42 3.03 -20.92
N ARG A 312 -8.44 3.38 -22.20
CA ARG A 312 -8.15 4.71 -22.70
C ARG A 312 -9.10 5.74 -22.06
N GLU A 313 -10.38 5.42 -22.03
CA GLU A 313 -11.38 6.28 -21.42
C GLU A 313 -11.18 6.45 -19.92
N ALA A 314 -10.88 5.37 -19.21
CA ALA A 314 -10.55 5.40 -17.76
C ALA A 314 -9.33 6.29 -17.46
N VAL A 315 -8.27 6.24 -18.29
CA VAL A 315 -7.09 7.09 -18.16
C VAL A 315 -7.44 8.56 -18.38
N CYS A 316 -8.19 8.90 -19.42
CA CYS A 316 -8.61 10.28 -19.69
C CYS A 316 -9.46 10.83 -18.54
N ASN A 317 -10.44 10.06 -18.06
CA ASN A 317 -11.29 10.44 -16.94
C ASN A 317 -10.48 10.68 -15.66
N TRP A 318 -9.48 9.84 -15.40
CA TRP A 318 -8.58 10.01 -14.27
C TRP A 318 -7.75 11.31 -14.37
N LEU A 319 -7.19 11.61 -15.54
CA LEU A 319 -6.40 12.83 -15.78
C LEU A 319 -7.23 14.09 -15.63
N ILE A 320 -8.47 14.13 -16.14
CA ILE A 320 -9.39 15.26 -15.97
C ILE A 320 -9.61 15.51 -14.48
N ARG A 321 -10.05 14.50 -13.74
CA ARG A 321 -10.35 14.64 -12.31
C ARG A 321 -9.12 15.09 -11.50
N LYS A 322 -7.97 14.46 -11.72
CA LYS A 322 -6.74 14.80 -10.98
C LYS A 322 -6.18 16.15 -11.38
N GLY A 323 -6.35 16.54 -12.64
CA GLY A 323 -5.98 17.86 -13.14
C GLY A 323 -6.84 18.96 -12.49
N MET A 324 -8.16 18.82 -12.55
CA MET A 324 -9.12 19.77 -11.97
C MET A 324 -8.90 19.95 -10.45
N THR A 325 -8.69 18.84 -9.72
CA THR A 325 -8.48 18.89 -8.26
C THR A 325 -7.16 19.55 -7.86
N SER A 326 -6.10 19.37 -8.64
CA SER A 326 -4.75 19.84 -8.25
C SER A 326 -4.26 21.08 -8.98
N GLY A 327 -4.89 21.45 -10.09
CA GLY A 327 -4.43 22.52 -10.99
C GLY A 327 -3.02 22.29 -11.57
N LYS A 328 -2.53 21.04 -11.55
CA LYS A 328 -1.19 20.66 -12.00
C LYS A 328 -1.25 19.71 -13.16
N GLU A 329 -0.26 19.80 -14.04
CA GLU A 329 -0.07 18.84 -15.09
C GLU A 329 0.37 17.47 -14.55
N ARG A 330 -0.07 16.44 -15.23
CA ARG A 330 0.32 15.05 -14.98
C ARG A 330 0.43 14.34 -16.31
N PHE A 331 1.30 13.36 -16.38
CA PHE A 331 1.23 12.41 -17.46
C PHE A 331 1.10 10.97 -16.97
N LEU A 332 0.51 10.17 -17.81
CA LEU A 332 0.44 8.72 -17.69
C LEU A 332 0.80 8.14 -19.06
N ILE A 333 1.70 7.18 -19.07
CA ILE A 333 2.08 6.45 -20.30
C ILE A 333 1.55 5.03 -20.16
N THR A 334 0.91 4.52 -21.23
CA THR A 334 0.49 3.13 -21.30
C THR A 334 1.17 2.42 -22.47
N ASN A 335 1.22 1.11 -22.40
CA ASN A 335 1.37 0.29 -23.59
C ASN A 335 0.12 0.41 -24.48
N THR A 336 0.19 -0.03 -25.73
CA THR A 336 -0.95 -0.01 -26.66
C THR A 336 -2.13 -0.89 -26.23
N ASP A 337 -1.90 -1.86 -25.34
CA ASP A 337 -2.97 -2.68 -24.71
C ASP A 337 -3.63 -1.97 -23.51
N GLY A 338 -3.17 -0.75 -23.18
CA GLY A 338 -3.65 0.06 -22.08
C GLY A 338 -3.01 -0.26 -20.71
N SER A 339 -2.09 -1.23 -20.60
CA SER A 339 -1.35 -1.45 -19.34
C SER A 339 -0.45 -0.26 -19.03
N VAL A 340 -0.38 0.14 -17.74
CA VAL A 340 0.34 1.34 -17.33
C VAL A 340 1.84 1.12 -17.36
N PHE A 341 2.55 1.97 -18.08
CA PHE A 341 4.01 1.97 -18.22
C PHE A 341 4.67 2.96 -17.24
N ALA A 342 4.15 4.17 -17.12
CA ALA A 342 4.67 5.19 -16.22
C ALA A 342 3.62 6.25 -15.85
N ILE A 343 3.76 6.85 -14.67
CA ILE A 343 2.94 7.98 -14.20
C ILE A 343 3.85 9.02 -13.57
N ARG A 344 3.61 10.31 -13.83
CA ARG A 344 4.33 11.43 -13.18
C ARG A 344 3.41 12.61 -12.93
N LYS A 345 3.79 13.40 -11.94
CA LYS A 345 3.16 14.69 -11.59
C LYS A 345 4.17 15.79 -11.83
N GLY A 346 3.76 16.83 -12.50
CA GLY A 346 4.52 18.06 -12.72
C GLY A 346 4.06 19.22 -11.85
N ASP A 347 4.38 20.42 -12.29
CA ASP A 347 3.90 21.68 -11.77
C ASP A 347 2.64 22.17 -12.52
N LYS A 348 2.37 23.48 -12.55
CA LYS A 348 1.22 24.05 -13.25
C LYS A 348 1.38 24.14 -14.78
N ARG A 349 2.58 23.95 -15.31
CA ARG A 349 2.92 24.21 -16.72
C ARG A 349 3.69 23.09 -17.42
N SER A 350 4.28 22.14 -16.67
CA SER A 350 5.12 21.10 -17.25
C SER A 350 5.27 19.87 -16.37
N VAL A 351 5.57 18.75 -16.99
CA VAL A 351 5.97 17.49 -16.31
C VAL A 351 7.32 17.04 -16.86
N PRO A 352 8.40 17.05 -16.05
CA PRO A 352 9.73 16.64 -16.50
C PRO A 352 9.78 15.18 -16.93
N LEU A 353 10.37 14.90 -18.10
CA LEU A 353 10.54 13.56 -18.64
C LEU A 353 11.81 12.83 -18.15
N ASN A 354 12.71 13.52 -17.45
CA ASN A 354 14.04 13.00 -17.08
C ASN A 354 14.01 11.61 -16.44
N SER A 355 13.00 11.35 -15.61
CA SER A 355 12.87 10.08 -14.89
C SER A 355 12.36 8.90 -15.73
N VAL A 356 11.89 9.16 -16.95
CA VAL A 356 11.37 8.12 -17.88
C VAL A 356 12.10 8.11 -19.22
N LYS A 357 13.02 9.04 -19.45
CA LYS A 357 13.73 9.23 -20.72
C LYS A 357 14.40 7.95 -21.21
N GLU A 358 15.20 7.30 -20.37
CA GLU A 358 15.90 6.05 -20.74
C GLU A 358 14.91 4.93 -21.09
N LYS A 359 13.81 4.83 -20.33
CA LYS A 359 12.76 3.84 -20.59
C LYS A 359 12.04 4.09 -21.92
N LEU A 360 11.82 5.37 -22.29
CA LEU A 360 11.22 5.72 -23.57
C LEU A 360 12.16 5.41 -24.73
N LEU A 361 13.46 5.62 -24.55
CA LEU A 361 14.46 5.31 -25.58
C LEU A 361 14.64 3.81 -25.80
N SER A 362 14.51 2.99 -24.76
CA SER A 362 14.66 1.53 -24.81
C SER A 362 13.39 0.77 -25.18
N ALA A 363 12.22 1.41 -25.15
CA ALA A 363 10.97 0.76 -25.45
C ALA A 363 10.80 0.53 -26.96
N LYS A 364 10.02 -0.52 -27.32
CA LYS A 364 9.75 -0.88 -28.71
C LYS A 364 9.08 0.25 -29.47
N LYS A 365 9.48 0.45 -30.72
CA LYS A 365 8.87 1.44 -31.62
C LYS A 365 7.34 1.32 -31.67
N ASN A 366 6.65 2.46 -31.56
CA ASN A 366 5.19 2.57 -31.61
C ASN A 366 4.43 1.70 -30.58
N SER A 367 5.05 1.40 -29.44
CA SER A 367 4.43 0.54 -28.40
C SER A 367 3.73 1.30 -27.28
N LEU A 368 3.94 2.62 -27.20
CA LEU A 368 3.49 3.43 -26.08
C LEU A 368 2.51 4.53 -26.52
N ILE A 369 1.58 4.87 -25.61
CA ILE A 369 0.65 5.99 -25.73
C ILE A 369 0.90 6.94 -24.55
N PHE A 370 1.15 8.21 -24.84
CA PHE A 370 1.43 9.22 -23.83
C PHE A 370 0.18 10.07 -23.58
N TYR A 371 -0.29 10.12 -22.37
CA TYR A 371 -1.44 10.91 -21.93
C TYR A 371 -0.99 12.01 -20.96
N HIS A 372 -1.49 13.23 -21.13
CA HIS A 372 -1.32 14.31 -20.16
C HIS A 372 -2.54 15.23 -20.10
N ASN A 373 -2.70 15.96 -19.02
CA ASN A 373 -3.77 16.93 -18.90
C ASN A 373 -3.25 18.35 -19.12
N HIS A 374 -4.07 19.16 -19.79
CA HIS A 374 -3.83 20.60 -19.98
C HIS A 374 -4.77 21.42 -19.09
N PRO A 375 -4.26 22.12 -18.04
CA PRO A 375 -5.08 22.95 -17.16
C PRO A 375 -5.83 24.05 -17.90
N LEU A 376 -5.24 24.63 -18.94
CA LEU A 376 -5.82 25.69 -19.77
C LEU A 376 -6.67 25.18 -20.93
N SER A 377 -6.89 23.87 -21.02
CA SER A 377 -7.73 23.23 -22.04
C SER A 377 -7.30 23.47 -23.50
N GLY A 378 -6.05 23.85 -23.74
CA GLY A 378 -5.45 24.01 -25.07
C GLY A 378 -5.16 22.68 -25.76
N SER A 379 -4.87 22.75 -27.07
CA SER A 379 -4.35 21.63 -27.88
C SER A 379 -2.88 21.34 -27.52
N PHE A 380 -2.13 20.66 -28.38
CA PHE A 380 -0.73 20.32 -28.17
C PHE A 380 0.19 21.53 -28.25
N SER A 381 1.08 21.68 -27.28
CA SER A 381 2.17 22.64 -27.35
C SER A 381 3.31 22.16 -28.29
N PHE A 382 4.19 23.07 -28.67
CA PHE A 382 5.41 22.72 -29.41
C PHE A 382 6.23 21.63 -28.67
N ALA A 383 6.32 21.72 -27.34
CA ALA A 383 7.05 20.75 -26.52
C ALA A 383 6.42 19.34 -26.60
N ASP A 384 5.08 19.24 -26.63
CA ASP A 384 4.36 18.00 -26.77
C ASP A 384 4.64 17.35 -28.10
N MET A 385 4.48 18.10 -29.18
CA MET A 385 4.73 17.64 -30.53
C MET A 385 6.19 17.23 -30.75
N ARG A 386 7.14 18.00 -30.21
CA ARG A 386 8.57 17.66 -30.23
C ARG A 386 8.85 16.38 -29.46
N THR A 387 8.23 16.21 -28.30
CA THR A 387 8.34 14.97 -27.50
C THR A 387 7.83 13.77 -28.28
N LEU A 388 6.67 13.87 -28.92
CA LEU A 388 6.13 12.80 -29.74
C LEU A 388 7.06 12.51 -30.94
N ASN A 389 7.68 13.51 -31.55
CA ASN A 389 8.65 13.35 -32.63
C ASN A 389 9.94 12.64 -32.19
N ALA A 390 10.45 13.00 -31.01
CA ALA A 390 11.78 12.57 -30.53
C ALA A 390 11.81 11.11 -30.07
N TYR A 391 10.71 10.55 -29.57
CA TYR A 391 10.69 9.20 -29.03
C TYR A 391 9.95 8.22 -29.95
N GLU A 392 10.69 7.39 -30.67
CA GLU A 392 10.12 6.40 -31.59
C GLU A 392 9.20 5.37 -30.92
N SER A 393 9.35 5.16 -29.62
CA SER A 393 8.47 4.30 -28.83
C SER A 393 7.05 4.83 -28.67
N LEU A 394 6.86 6.15 -28.76
CA LEU A 394 5.55 6.78 -28.66
C LEU A 394 4.81 6.67 -29.99
N LYS A 395 3.69 5.96 -30.01
CA LYS A 395 2.78 5.86 -31.15
C LYS A 395 1.84 7.07 -31.22
N GLU A 396 1.35 7.48 -30.07
CA GLU A 396 0.28 8.46 -29.94
C GLU A 396 0.51 9.32 -28.69
N MET A 397 0.13 10.57 -28.77
CA MET A 397 0.01 11.48 -27.65
C MET A 397 -1.43 11.96 -27.49
N ILE A 398 -1.93 11.99 -26.27
CA ILE A 398 -3.29 12.39 -25.91
C ILE A 398 -3.20 13.51 -24.90
N ALA A 399 -3.70 14.69 -25.26
CA ALA A 399 -3.88 15.80 -24.35
C ALA A 399 -5.34 15.88 -23.90
N VAL A 400 -5.56 16.07 -22.60
CA VAL A 400 -6.90 16.10 -22.01
C VAL A 400 -7.13 17.44 -21.35
N GLY A 401 -8.00 18.26 -21.91
CA GLY A 401 -8.38 19.55 -21.37
C GLY A 401 -9.32 19.42 -20.15
N HIS A 402 -9.24 20.37 -19.24
CA HIS A 402 -10.17 20.42 -18.09
C HIS A 402 -11.63 20.72 -18.53
N ASN A 403 -11.83 21.24 -19.72
CA ASN A 403 -13.14 21.40 -20.38
C ASN A 403 -13.66 20.11 -21.01
N GLN A 404 -13.09 18.96 -20.65
CA GLN A 404 -13.42 17.61 -21.15
C GLN A 404 -13.12 17.37 -22.65
N THR A 405 -12.36 18.26 -23.29
CA THR A 405 -11.89 18.04 -24.65
C THR A 405 -10.68 17.09 -24.64
N VAL A 406 -10.70 16.10 -25.53
CA VAL A 406 -9.61 15.14 -25.71
C VAL A 406 -9.02 15.36 -27.10
N TYR A 407 -7.75 15.69 -27.14
CA TYR A 407 -6.95 15.83 -28.36
C TYR A 407 -6.08 14.58 -28.51
N SER A 408 -6.01 14.05 -29.73
CA SER A 408 -5.15 12.93 -30.07
C SER A 408 -4.25 13.29 -31.25
N LEU A 409 -2.97 12.96 -31.12
CA LEU A 409 -1.96 13.17 -32.13
C LEU A 409 -1.16 11.88 -32.33
N ILE A 410 -1.25 11.30 -33.51
CA ILE A 410 -0.50 10.09 -33.90
C ILE A 410 0.65 10.52 -34.81
N ALA A 411 1.88 10.11 -34.46
CA ALA A 411 3.06 10.44 -35.25
C ALA A 411 3.01 9.79 -36.64
N GLY A 412 3.27 10.59 -37.65
CA GLY A 412 3.52 10.15 -39.01
C GLY A 412 5.01 9.96 -39.30
N LYS A 413 5.53 10.59 -40.39
CA LYS A 413 6.97 10.63 -40.65
C LYS A 413 7.68 11.43 -39.55
N ARG A 414 8.65 10.81 -38.91
CA ARG A 414 9.50 11.47 -37.93
C ARG A 414 10.60 12.26 -38.61
N LEU A 415 10.94 13.38 -38.03
CA LEU A 415 11.87 14.36 -38.55
C LEU A 415 13.09 14.46 -37.65
N SER A 416 14.21 14.86 -38.22
CA SER A 416 15.35 15.31 -37.42
C SER A 416 14.95 16.52 -36.56
N ASP A 417 15.61 16.72 -35.44
CA ASP A 417 15.27 17.82 -34.53
C ASP A 417 15.40 19.19 -35.24
N LYS A 418 16.38 19.33 -36.16
CA LYS A 418 16.55 20.52 -36.98
C LYS A 418 15.39 20.76 -37.93
N GLU A 419 14.97 19.74 -38.67
CA GLU A 419 13.79 19.83 -39.57
C GLU A 419 12.52 20.14 -38.79
N PHE A 420 12.34 19.51 -37.62
CA PHE A 420 11.16 19.71 -36.77
C PHE A 420 11.08 21.16 -36.28
N ILE A 421 12.20 21.72 -35.77
CA ILE A 421 12.27 23.12 -35.31
C ILE A 421 11.97 24.09 -36.47
N MET A 422 12.45 23.80 -37.68
CA MET A 422 12.22 24.64 -38.83
C MET A 422 10.75 24.73 -39.25
N ILE A 423 9.93 23.72 -38.99
CA ILE A 423 8.47 23.77 -39.23
C ILE A 423 7.79 24.84 -38.40
N PHE A 424 8.27 25.03 -37.15
CA PHE A 424 7.66 25.98 -36.20
C PHE A 424 8.32 27.35 -36.20
N LYS A 425 9.38 27.55 -37.02
CA LYS A 425 10.02 28.84 -37.15
C LYS A 425 9.02 29.86 -37.74
N ASP A 426 8.78 30.92 -37.02
CA ASP A 426 7.86 32.02 -37.40
C ASP A 426 6.38 31.58 -37.57
N LYS A 427 5.95 30.48 -36.92
CA LYS A 427 4.59 29.94 -36.96
C LYS A 427 4.04 29.71 -35.56
N THR A 428 2.73 29.80 -35.48
CA THR A 428 2.00 29.35 -34.29
C THR A 428 2.00 27.81 -34.16
N GLU A 429 1.72 27.32 -32.97
CA GLU A 429 1.61 25.86 -32.72
C GLU A 429 0.56 25.19 -33.61
N GLU A 430 -0.54 25.88 -33.88
CA GLU A 430 -1.63 25.42 -34.77
C GLU A 430 -1.20 25.31 -36.23
N GLU A 431 -0.47 26.30 -36.74
CA GLU A 431 0.06 26.31 -38.10
C GLU A 431 1.12 25.21 -38.29
N GLY A 432 2.02 25.04 -37.33
CA GLY A 432 3.00 23.94 -37.32
C GLY A 432 2.33 22.56 -37.27
N LEU A 433 1.29 22.42 -36.45
CA LEU A 433 0.49 21.17 -36.39
C LEU A 433 -0.19 20.86 -37.73
N LYS A 434 -0.81 21.87 -38.38
CA LYS A 434 -1.40 21.71 -39.71
C LYS A 434 -0.36 21.26 -40.75
N GLU A 435 0.86 21.75 -40.67
CA GLU A 435 1.94 21.33 -41.58
C GLU A 435 2.39 19.91 -41.30
N LEU A 436 2.50 19.48 -40.04
CA LEU A 436 2.80 18.08 -39.66
C LEU A 436 1.74 17.12 -40.22
N VAL A 437 0.47 17.48 -40.14
CA VAL A 437 -0.65 16.69 -40.64
C VAL A 437 -0.59 16.60 -42.17
N ASN A 438 -0.47 17.74 -42.86
CA ASN A 438 -0.59 17.79 -44.33
C ASN A 438 0.62 17.19 -45.07
N LYS A 439 1.86 17.53 -44.61
CA LYS A 439 3.09 17.11 -45.31
C LYS A 439 3.69 15.82 -44.78
N TYR A 440 3.58 15.57 -43.48
CA TYR A 440 4.30 14.48 -42.82
C TYR A 440 3.40 13.34 -42.35
N LYS A 441 2.13 13.33 -42.79
CA LYS A 441 1.15 12.27 -42.53
C LYS A 441 0.86 12.02 -41.05
N TRP A 442 1.00 13.05 -40.21
CA TRP A 442 0.53 12.95 -38.84
C TRP A 442 -0.99 12.96 -38.81
N LYS A 443 -1.59 12.28 -37.80
CA LYS A 443 -3.07 12.24 -37.66
C LYS A 443 -3.47 12.98 -36.40
N TYR A 444 -4.29 13.99 -36.57
CA TYR A 444 -4.84 14.77 -35.49
C TYR A 444 -6.35 14.57 -35.39
N SER A 445 -6.86 14.43 -34.19
CA SER A 445 -8.30 14.38 -33.93
C SER A 445 -8.66 15.07 -32.61
N LEU A 446 -9.87 15.57 -32.54
CA LEU A 446 -10.45 16.24 -31.38
C LEU A 446 -11.80 15.63 -31.10
N LYS A 447 -12.07 15.31 -29.83
CA LYS A 447 -13.35 14.80 -29.34
C LYS A 447 -13.77 15.62 -28.12
N LYS A 448 -14.92 16.29 -28.19
CA LYS A 448 -15.59 16.83 -27.00
C LYS A 448 -16.35 15.68 -26.34
N ARG A 449 -16.24 15.61 -25.04
CA ARG A 449 -17.03 14.69 -24.20
C ARG A 449 -18.24 15.47 -23.69
N GLY A 450 -19.41 14.96 -23.91
CA GLY A 450 -20.65 15.53 -23.39
C GLY A 450 -20.80 15.35 -21.90
#